data_1f472bdec279dd8065f4ea8955de9a8e
#
_entry.id   1f472bdec279dd8065f4ea8955de9a8e
#
_cell.length_a   1.000
_cell.length_b   1.000
_cell.length_c   1.000
_cell.angle_alpha   90.00
_cell.angle_beta   90.00
_cell.angle_gamma   90.00
#
_symmetry.space_group_name_H-M   'P 1'
#
loop_
_entity.id
_entity.type
_entity.pdbx_description
1 polymer ?
#
loop_
_entity_poly.entity_id
_entity_poly.type
_entity_poly.pdbx_seq_one_letter_code
_entity_poly.pdbx_strand_id
1 'polypeptide(L)'
;LYISRVTKKEEHTVISYRYLDMDNTFCIPFIDDASIENVLNCLAACLYLMTPADQITERMARLEPIAMRLEVKEGKNNCVLINDSYNSDLASLDIALDFLYRRSQSNGLKRTLILSDILETGQNAPTLYRKVSQLINSRGIERIIGVGNEIASCAARFDIEKAFYPNTEALLRAISRGELRLENEIILIKGARQFGLDALTEELEKKVHETILEVNLGAM
;
A
#
# COMPACT_ATOMS: atom_id res chain seq x y z
N LEU A 1 14.21 3.25 -26.74
CA LEU A 1 14.40 2.62 -25.45
C LEU A 1 13.91 1.16 -25.52
N TYR A 2 14.75 0.24 -25.14
CA TYR A 2 14.42 -1.20 -25.03
C TYR A 2 14.83 -1.71 -23.66
N ILE A 3 13.88 -2.25 -22.89
CA ILE A 3 14.16 -2.88 -21.59
C ILE A 3 14.59 -4.32 -21.85
N SER A 4 15.88 -4.61 -21.62
CA SER A 4 16.47 -5.92 -21.93
C SER A 4 16.24 -6.93 -20.80
N ARG A 5 16.22 -6.48 -19.54
CA ARG A 5 16.00 -7.35 -18.37
C ARG A 5 15.50 -6.57 -17.17
N VAL A 6 14.57 -7.21 -16.41
CA VAL A 6 14.15 -6.79 -15.07
C VAL A 6 14.37 -7.98 -14.14
N THR A 7 15.21 -7.82 -13.12
CA THR A 7 15.55 -8.89 -12.16
C THR A 7 15.22 -8.42 -10.76
N LYS A 8 14.17 -9.01 -10.17
CA LYS A 8 13.79 -8.78 -8.77
C LYS A 8 14.70 -9.60 -7.85
N LYS A 9 15.20 -8.97 -6.80
CA LYS A 9 15.91 -9.59 -5.68
C LYS A 9 15.09 -9.41 -4.40
N GLU A 10 15.63 -9.77 -3.24
CA GLU A 10 14.89 -9.72 -1.97
C GLU A 10 14.43 -8.29 -1.61
N GLU A 11 15.27 -7.28 -1.80
CA GLU A 11 14.99 -5.89 -1.37
C GLU A 11 15.11 -4.86 -2.50
N HIS A 12 15.52 -5.26 -3.70
CA HIS A 12 15.73 -4.33 -4.81
C HIS A 12 15.52 -5.00 -6.16
N THR A 13 15.30 -4.19 -7.18
CA THR A 13 15.21 -4.65 -8.56
C THR A 13 16.34 -4.06 -9.40
N VAL A 14 16.97 -4.91 -10.21
CA VAL A 14 17.98 -4.51 -11.20
C VAL A 14 17.31 -4.43 -12.56
N ILE A 15 17.44 -3.27 -13.22
CA ILE A 15 16.86 -3.00 -14.54
C ILE A 15 17.99 -2.74 -15.54
N SER A 16 18.02 -3.53 -16.61
CA SER A 16 18.95 -3.35 -17.74
C SER A 16 18.17 -2.86 -18.96
N TYR A 17 18.71 -1.87 -19.64
CA TYR A 17 18.08 -1.27 -20.81
C TYR A 17 19.10 -0.87 -21.87
N ARG A 18 18.63 -0.78 -23.13
CA ARG A 18 19.40 -0.26 -24.26
C ARG A 18 18.76 1.02 -24.77
N TYR A 19 19.58 2.05 -24.91
CA TYR A 19 19.19 3.34 -25.48
C TYR A 19 20.33 3.90 -26.34
N LEU A 20 20.02 4.30 -27.60
CA LEU A 20 21.00 4.78 -28.58
C LEU A 20 22.23 3.86 -28.70
N ASP A 21 21.96 2.54 -28.83
CA ASP A 21 22.97 1.47 -28.95
C ASP A 21 23.91 1.29 -27.76
N MET A 22 23.64 1.95 -26.63
CA MET A 22 24.34 1.78 -25.36
C MET A 22 23.55 0.93 -24.41
N ASP A 23 24.19 -0.08 -23.83
CA ASP A 23 23.63 -0.90 -22.76
C ASP A 23 23.92 -0.25 -21.41
N ASN A 24 22.87 -0.10 -20.60
CA ASN A 24 22.93 0.52 -19.28
C ASN A 24 22.19 -0.34 -18.25
N THR A 25 22.57 -0.19 -17.00
CA THR A 25 21.95 -0.92 -15.89
C THR A 25 21.88 -0.01 -14.66
N PHE A 26 20.76 -0.08 -13.93
CA PHE A 26 20.60 0.60 -12.65
C PHE A 26 19.79 -0.26 -11.66
N CYS A 27 19.88 0.08 -10.38
CA CYS A 27 19.12 -0.52 -9.29
C CYS A 27 18.04 0.43 -8.79
N ILE A 28 16.93 -0.15 -8.29
CA ILE A 28 15.89 0.58 -7.57
C ILE A 28 15.53 -0.16 -6.27
N PRO A 29 15.18 0.54 -5.18
CA PRO A 29 14.82 -0.06 -3.89
C PRO A 29 13.34 -0.50 -3.87
N PHE A 30 12.82 -1.06 -4.96
CA PHE A 30 11.45 -1.54 -5.09
C PHE A 30 11.42 -2.92 -5.71
N ILE A 31 10.45 -3.74 -5.31
CA ILE A 31 10.24 -5.11 -5.85
C ILE A 31 8.83 -5.31 -6.41
N ASP A 32 7.91 -4.37 -6.17
CA ASP A 32 6.54 -4.43 -6.67
C ASP A 32 6.44 -3.93 -8.12
N ASP A 33 5.49 -4.51 -8.87
CA ASP A 33 5.34 -4.24 -10.30
C ASP A 33 4.91 -2.80 -10.59
N ALA A 34 4.09 -2.20 -9.72
CA ALA A 34 3.61 -0.83 -9.94
C ALA A 34 4.75 0.20 -9.80
N SER A 35 5.61 0.06 -8.79
CA SER A 35 6.81 0.89 -8.63
C SER A 35 7.79 0.70 -9.77
N ILE A 36 7.99 -0.54 -10.23
CA ILE A 36 8.85 -0.83 -11.38
C ILE A 36 8.30 -0.15 -12.64
N GLU A 37 7.00 -0.25 -12.92
CA GLU A 37 6.36 0.41 -14.06
C GLU A 37 6.52 1.93 -14.01
N ASN A 38 6.29 2.56 -12.85
CA ASN A 38 6.49 3.99 -12.66
C ASN A 38 7.94 4.40 -12.92
N VAL A 39 8.92 3.62 -12.46
CA VAL A 39 10.35 3.86 -12.72
C VAL A 39 10.67 3.75 -14.20
N LEU A 40 10.11 2.78 -14.92
CA LEU A 40 10.30 2.66 -16.38
C LEU A 40 9.73 3.86 -17.13
N ASN A 41 8.57 4.39 -16.70
CA ASN A 41 8.00 5.61 -17.25
C ASN A 41 8.89 6.84 -16.96
N CYS A 42 9.40 6.96 -15.72
CA CYS A 42 10.37 7.99 -15.35
C CYS A 42 11.67 7.89 -16.16
N LEU A 43 12.19 6.67 -16.35
CA LEU A 43 13.37 6.43 -17.21
C LEU A 43 13.14 6.96 -18.63
N ALA A 44 11.99 6.62 -19.23
CA ALA A 44 11.65 7.08 -20.58
C ALA A 44 11.61 8.61 -20.66
N ALA A 45 10.99 9.27 -19.66
CA ALA A 45 10.94 10.73 -19.59
C ALA A 45 12.34 11.36 -19.39
N CYS A 46 13.17 10.81 -18.49
CA CYS A 46 14.54 11.28 -18.28
C CYS A 46 15.40 11.18 -19.56
N LEU A 47 15.30 10.06 -20.26
CA LEU A 47 16.03 9.86 -21.52
C LEU A 47 15.52 10.80 -22.62
N TYR A 48 14.20 11.02 -22.71
CA TYR A 48 13.63 12.00 -23.64
C TYR A 48 14.12 13.43 -23.34
N LEU A 49 14.30 13.78 -22.08
CA LEU A 49 14.86 15.06 -21.62
C LEU A 49 16.40 15.09 -21.66
N MET A 50 17.03 14.08 -22.28
CA MET A 50 18.50 13.96 -22.43
C MET A 50 19.27 14.00 -21.10
N THR A 51 18.69 13.47 -20.03
CA THR A 51 19.38 13.32 -18.75
C THR A 51 20.52 12.32 -18.89
N PRO A 52 21.76 12.62 -18.45
CA PRO A 52 22.89 11.70 -18.51
C PRO A 52 22.63 10.38 -17.78
N ALA A 53 23.10 9.26 -18.36
CA ALA A 53 22.81 7.91 -17.83
C ALA A 53 23.41 7.65 -16.44
N ASP A 54 24.55 8.25 -16.12
CA ASP A 54 25.18 8.22 -14.79
C ASP A 54 24.32 8.90 -13.74
N GLN A 55 23.74 10.06 -14.04
CA GLN A 55 22.82 10.76 -13.16
C GLN A 55 21.50 9.97 -12.96
N ILE A 56 20.99 9.34 -14.02
CA ILE A 56 19.82 8.46 -13.91
C ILE A 56 20.14 7.32 -12.93
N THR A 57 21.26 6.64 -13.15
CA THR A 57 21.70 5.51 -12.31
C THR A 57 21.82 5.90 -10.84
N GLU A 58 22.48 7.02 -10.55
CA GLU A 58 22.67 7.51 -9.19
C GLU A 58 21.35 7.85 -8.49
N ARG A 59 20.47 8.58 -9.20
CA ARG A 59 19.20 9.05 -8.61
C ARG A 59 18.18 7.94 -8.45
N MET A 60 18.11 7.00 -9.38
CA MET A 60 17.20 5.85 -9.31
C MET A 60 17.50 4.94 -8.10
N ALA A 61 18.77 4.82 -7.72
CA ALA A 61 19.17 4.06 -6.54
C ALA A 61 18.77 4.73 -5.21
N ARG A 62 18.48 6.03 -5.24
CA ARG A 62 18.09 6.84 -4.06
C ARG A 62 16.59 7.08 -3.96
N LEU A 63 15.78 6.42 -4.81
CA LEU A 63 14.33 6.55 -4.71
C LEU A 63 13.85 5.98 -3.37
N GLU A 64 12.88 6.66 -2.78
CA GLU A 64 12.25 6.23 -1.54
C GLU A 64 10.79 5.82 -1.81
N PRO A 65 10.24 4.85 -1.05
CA PRO A 65 8.83 4.54 -1.12
C PRO A 65 7.98 5.79 -0.84
N ILE A 66 6.96 6.00 -1.66
CA ILE A 66 6.01 7.09 -1.39
C ILE A 66 5.10 6.63 -0.26
N ALA A 67 5.03 7.41 0.83
CA ALA A 67 4.11 7.17 1.92
C ALA A 67 2.67 6.92 1.41
N MET A 68 1.92 6.06 2.10
CA MET A 68 0.54 5.68 1.76
C MET A 68 0.36 4.97 0.38
N ARG A 69 1.44 4.39 -0.19
CA ARG A 69 1.37 3.57 -1.41
C ARG A 69 2.03 2.21 -1.17
N LEU A 70 1.22 1.20 -0.81
CA LEU A 70 1.65 -0.16 -0.45
C LEU A 70 2.80 -0.19 0.59
N GLU A 71 2.85 0.83 1.44
CA GLU A 71 3.85 0.96 2.51
C GLU A 71 3.60 -0.10 3.58
N VAL A 72 4.60 -0.91 3.88
CA VAL A 72 4.49 -1.99 4.87
C VAL A 72 5.10 -1.55 6.19
N LYS A 73 4.32 -1.70 7.27
CA LYS A 73 4.71 -1.35 8.63
C LYS A 73 4.39 -2.48 9.62
N GLU A 74 5.17 -2.56 10.70
CA GLU A 74 4.80 -3.40 11.83
C GLU A 74 3.66 -2.74 12.63
N GLY A 75 2.59 -3.49 12.85
CA GLY A 75 1.47 -3.06 13.66
C GLY A 75 1.54 -3.56 15.11
N LYS A 76 0.75 -2.96 16.00
CA LYS A 76 0.48 -3.47 17.35
C LYS A 76 -0.16 -4.87 17.28
N ASN A 77 -0.12 -5.64 18.36
CA ASN A 77 -0.80 -6.93 18.53
C ASN A 77 -0.49 -7.96 17.42
N ASN A 78 0.78 -8.06 17.02
CA ASN A 78 1.21 -8.98 15.96
C ASN A 78 0.49 -8.75 14.62
N CYS A 79 0.20 -7.50 14.29
CA CYS A 79 -0.35 -7.12 13.00
C CYS A 79 0.76 -6.67 12.03
N VAL A 80 0.50 -6.88 10.74
CA VAL A 80 1.27 -6.28 9.64
C VAL A 80 0.34 -5.31 8.92
N LEU A 81 0.75 -4.06 8.78
CA LEU A 81 -0.02 -3.02 8.11
C LEU A 81 0.51 -2.81 6.69
N ILE A 82 -0.38 -2.73 5.74
CA ILE A 82 -0.09 -2.32 4.36
C ILE A 82 -0.89 -1.04 4.12
N ASN A 83 -0.21 0.10 4.12
CA ASN A 83 -0.84 1.40 3.93
C ASN A 83 -0.86 1.77 2.43
N ASP A 84 -2.07 1.83 1.86
CA ASP A 84 -2.34 2.25 0.48
C ASP A 84 -3.53 3.24 0.45
N SER A 85 -3.53 4.21 1.37
CA SER A 85 -4.64 5.11 1.65
C SER A 85 -4.61 6.44 0.88
N TYR A 86 -3.84 6.52 -0.20
CA TYR A 86 -3.75 7.75 -1.00
C TYR A 86 -4.85 7.85 -2.05
N ASN A 87 -5.14 6.76 -2.77
CA ASN A 87 -6.14 6.69 -3.83
C ASN A 87 -6.90 5.36 -3.77
N SER A 88 -8.16 5.36 -4.21
CA SER A 88 -9.00 4.17 -4.22
C SER A 88 -9.86 4.11 -5.48
N ASP A 89 -9.51 3.19 -6.37
CA ASP A 89 -10.28 2.76 -7.53
C ASP A 89 -10.22 1.23 -7.66
N LEU A 90 -11.02 0.63 -8.54
CA LEU A 90 -11.09 -0.83 -8.66
C LEU A 90 -9.78 -1.46 -9.14
N ALA A 91 -9.06 -0.80 -10.05
CA ALA A 91 -7.83 -1.35 -10.61
C ALA A 91 -6.71 -1.33 -9.55
N SER A 92 -6.54 -0.21 -8.84
CA SER A 92 -5.58 -0.09 -7.75
C SER A 92 -5.95 -0.99 -6.56
N LEU A 93 -7.24 -1.25 -6.32
CA LEU A 93 -7.68 -2.20 -5.29
C LEU A 93 -7.26 -3.62 -5.65
N ASP A 94 -7.41 -4.06 -6.90
CA ASP A 94 -6.98 -5.41 -7.32
C ASP A 94 -5.48 -5.61 -7.16
N ILE A 95 -4.66 -4.61 -7.53
CA ILE A 95 -3.21 -4.61 -7.33
C ILE A 95 -2.86 -4.73 -5.84
N ALA A 96 -3.50 -3.93 -4.99
CA ALA A 96 -3.23 -3.93 -3.55
C ALA A 96 -3.64 -5.25 -2.88
N LEU A 97 -4.76 -5.84 -3.31
CA LEU A 97 -5.20 -7.16 -2.83
C LEU A 97 -4.26 -8.29 -3.27
N ASP A 98 -3.72 -8.23 -4.50
CA ASP A 98 -2.71 -9.18 -4.96
C ASP A 98 -1.42 -9.06 -4.12
N PHE A 99 -0.98 -7.85 -3.80
CA PHE A 99 0.15 -7.61 -2.92
C PHE A 99 -0.08 -8.18 -1.51
N LEU A 100 -1.25 -7.91 -0.91
CA LEU A 100 -1.65 -8.49 0.38
C LEU A 100 -1.62 -10.02 0.32
N TYR A 101 -2.22 -10.63 -0.71
CA TYR A 101 -2.29 -12.07 -0.89
C TYR A 101 -0.89 -12.70 -0.92
N ARG A 102 0.01 -12.18 -1.76
CA ARG A 102 1.39 -12.68 -1.86
C ARG A 102 2.13 -12.58 -0.53
N ARG A 103 1.99 -11.46 0.17
CA ARG A 103 2.68 -11.24 1.44
C ARG A 103 2.12 -12.09 2.59
N SER A 104 0.85 -12.48 2.51
CA SER A 104 0.21 -13.33 3.54
C SER A 104 0.59 -14.81 3.47
N GLN A 105 1.20 -15.27 2.36
CA GLN A 105 1.48 -16.70 2.15
C GLN A 105 2.49 -17.28 3.14
N SER A 106 3.34 -16.46 3.74
CA SER A 106 4.44 -16.91 4.61
C SER A 106 4.16 -16.78 6.11
N ASN A 107 3.08 -16.12 6.54
CA ASN A 107 2.91 -15.73 7.94
C ASN A 107 1.66 -16.28 8.65
N GLY A 108 0.71 -16.89 7.91
CA GLY A 108 -0.51 -17.46 8.48
C GLY A 108 -1.44 -16.44 9.16
N LEU A 109 -1.23 -15.15 8.95
CA LEU A 109 -2.04 -14.09 9.52
C LEU A 109 -3.39 -13.97 8.81
N LYS A 110 -4.44 -13.60 9.55
CA LYS A 110 -5.77 -13.34 9.00
C LYS A 110 -5.74 -12.11 8.08
N ARG A 111 -6.31 -12.24 6.88
CA ARG A 111 -6.33 -11.19 5.88
C ARG A 111 -7.52 -10.26 6.07
N THR A 112 -7.22 -9.02 6.45
CA THR A 112 -8.22 -7.97 6.69
C THR A 112 -8.04 -6.83 5.70
N LEU A 113 -9.15 -6.37 5.14
CA LEU A 113 -9.21 -5.18 4.31
C LEU A 113 -9.97 -4.07 5.07
N ILE A 114 -9.32 -2.92 5.24
CA ILE A 114 -9.99 -1.67 5.63
C ILE A 114 -10.14 -0.83 4.37
N LEU A 115 -11.38 -0.55 3.97
CA LEU A 115 -11.68 0.12 2.69
C LEU A 115 -12.61 1.31 2.91
N SER A 116 -12.21 2.50 2.42
CA SER A 116 -13.11 3.64 2.35
C SER A 116 -14.11 3.52 1.19
N ASP A 117 -15.09 4.41 1.12
CA ASP A 117 -15.86 4.59 -0.11
C ASP A 117 -14.92 4.82 -1.29
N ILE A 118 -15.25 4.20 -2.43
CA ILE A 118 -14.54 4.38 -3.69
C ILE A 118 -15.29 5.44 -4.50
N LEU A 119 -14.64 6.56 -4.74
CA LEU A 119 -15.24 7.76 -5.30
C LEU A 119 -15.05 7.85 -6.82
N GLU A 120 -15.86 8.70 -7.45
CA GLU A 120 -15.71 9.12 -8.86
C GLU A 120 -15.67 7.96 -9.88
N THR A 121 -16.34 6.85 -9.58
CA THR A 121 -16.30 5.67 -10.46
C THR A 121 -17.25 5.74 -11.65
N GLY A 122 -18.18 6.71 -11.67
CA GLY A 122 -19.28 6.77 -12.64
C GLY A 122 -20.25 5.57 -12.57
N GLN A 123 -20.08 4.66 -11.61
CA GLN A 123 -20.91 3.48 -11.38
C GLN A 123 -21.82 3.69 -10.16
N ASN A 124 -23.01 3.07 -10.17
CA ASN A 124 -23.82 3.04 -8.95
C ASN A 124 -23.21 2.12 -7.89
N ALA A 125 -23.37 2.46 -6.61
CA ALA A 125 -22.79 1.73 -5.49
C ALA A 125 -23.10 0.21 -5.51
N PRO A 126 -24.33 -0.27 -5.78
CA PRO A 126 -24.61 -1.70 -5.84
C PRO A 126 -23.81 -2.47 -6.89
N THR A 127 -23.51 -1.87 -8.03
CA THR A 127 -22.70 -2.49 -9.09
C THR A 127 -21.23 -2.47 -8.74
N LEU A 128 -20.75 -1.36 -8.22
CA LEU A 128 -19.38 -1.18 -7.75
C LEU A 128 -19.02 -2.20 -6.65
N TYR A 129 -19.79 -2.23 -5.58
CA TYR A 129 -19.49 -3.09 -4.43
C TYR A 129 -19.77 -4.57 -4.67
N ARG A 130 -20.52 -4.93 -5.71
CA ARG A 130 -20.55 -6.31 -6.21
C ARG A 130 -19.20 -6.72 -6.80
N LYS A 131 -18.54 -5.85 -7.59
CA LYS A 131 -17.21 -6.10 -8.15
C LYS A 131 -16.17 -6.16 -7.02
N VAL A 132 -16.25 -5.25 -6.04
CA VAL A 132 -15.39 -5.28 -4.85
C VAL A 132 -15.54 -6.60 -4.12
N SER A 133 -16.77 -7.07 -3.87
CA SER A 133 -17.00 -8.37 -3.21
C SER A 133 -16.40 -9.55 -3.99
N GLN A 134 -16.48 -9.54 -5.31
CA GLN A 134 -15.86 -10.56 -6.15
C GLN A 134 -14.34 -10.55 -6.03
N LEU A 135 -13.71 -9.35 -6.04
CA LEU A 135 -12.27 -9.21 -5.87
C LEU A 135 -11.79 -9.72 -4.52
N ILE A 136 -12.41 -9.31 -3.42
CA ILE A 136 -12.01 -9.73 -2.08
C ILE A 136 -12.18 -11.24 -1.87
N ASN A 137 -13.26 -11.83 -2.41
CA ASN A 137 -13.48 -13.27 -2.33
C ASN A 137 -12.41 -14.04 -3.13
N SER A 138 -12.05 -13.58 -4.33
CA SER A 138 -11.01 -14.23 -5.15
C SER A 138 -9.63 -14.19 -4.53
N ARG A 139 -9.36 -13.21 -3.66
CA ARG A 139 -8.09 -13.04 -2.93
C ARG A 139 -8.14 -13.61 -1.50
N GLY A 140 -9.27 -14.24 -1.13
CA GLY A 140 -9.44 -14.90 0.16
C GLY A 140 -9.35 -13.94 1.35
N ILE A 141 -9.89 -12.73 1.22
CA ILE A 141 -10.03 -11.81 2.36
C ILE A 141 -11.03 -12.41 3.34
N GLU A 142 -10.70 -12.39 4.63
CA GLU A 142 -11.49 -13.04 5.69
C GLU A 142 -12.32 -12.01 6.47
N ARG A 143 -11.88 -10.74 6.49
CA ARG A 143 -12.59 -9.64 7.15
C ARG A 143 -12.55 -8.37 6.29
N ILE A 144 -13.69 -7.65 6.24
CA ILE A 144 -13.76 -6.29 5.69
C ILE A 144 -14.23 -5.30 6.76
N ILE A 145 -13.55 -4.15 6.84
CA ILE A 145 -13.93 -3.00 7.65
C ILE A 145 -14.17 -1.84 6.67
N GLY A 146 -15.44 -1.48 6.46
CA GLY A 146 -15.81 -0.42 5.55
C GLY A 146 -15.89 0.93 6.26
N VAL A 147 -15.39 1.99 5.62
CA VAL A 147 -15.42 3.36 6.11
C VAL A 147 -16.12 4.26 5.09
N GLY A 148 -17.33 4.70 5.42
CA GLY A 148 -18.17 5.53 4.58
C GLY A 148 -19.58 5.03 4.45
N ASN A 149 -20.46 5.86 3.92
CA ASN A 149 -21.88 5.57 3.85
C ASN A 149 -22.25 4.68 2.64
N GLU A 150 -21.54 4.81 1.53
CA GLU A 150 -21.83 4.02 0.32
C GLU A 150 -21.49 2.55 0.52
N ILE A 151 -20.29 2.26 1.04
CA ILE A 151 -19.88 0.88 1.34
C ILE A 151 -20.77 0.25 2.41
N ALA A 152 -21.15 1.03 3.44
CA ALA A 152 -22.05 0.58 4.49
C ALA A 152 -23.46 0.23 3.96
N SER A 153 -23.99 1.02 3.03
CA SER A 153 -25.27 0.74 2.37
C SER A 153 -25.28 -0.58 1.59
N CYS A 154 -24.10 -1.03 1.18
CA CYS A 154 -23.88 -2.26 0.43
C CYS A 154 -23.39 -3.45 1.30
N ALA A 155 -23.47 -3.34 2.63
CA ALA A 155 -22.98 -4.34 3.59
C ALA A 155 -23.49 -5.77 3.31
N ALA A 156 -24.71 -5.94 2.81
CA ALA A 156 -25.28 -7.25 2.48
C ALA A 156 -24.56 -7.99 1.33
N ARG A 157 -23.67 -7.30 0.59
CA ARG A 157 -22.93 -7.90 -0.51
C ARG A 157 -21.66 -8.64 -0.06
N PHE A 158 -21.25 -8.41 1.16
CA PHE A 158 -20.05 -9.03 1.73
C PHE A 158 -20.44 -10.21 2.63
N ASP A 159 -20.08 -11.42 2.21
CA ASP A 159 -20.41 -12.67 2.92
C ASP A 159 -19.16 -13.18 3.70
N ILE A 160 -18.52 -12.25 4.40
CA ILE A 160 -17.36 -12.48 5.26
C ILE A 160 -17.54 -11.69 6.56
N GLU A 161 -16.64 -11.88 7.53
CA GLU A 161 -16.64 -11.03 8.72
C GLU A 161 -16.55 -9.56 8.34
N LYS A 162 -17.42 -8.72 8.92
CA LYS A 162 -17.56 -7.33 8.48
C LYS A 162 -17.96 -6.38 9.59
N ALA A 163 -17.44 -5.16 9.50
CA ALA A 163 -17.84 -4.01 10.32
C ALA A 163 -17.87 -2.76 9.43
N PHE A 164 -18.76 -1.81 9.73
CA PHE A 164 -18.88 -0.58 8.95
C PHE A 164 -18.95 0.62 9.86
N TYR A 165 -18.22 1.67 9.50
CA TYR A 165 -18.15 2.92 10.24
C TYR A 165 -18.42 4.11 9.30
N PRO A 166 -19.12 5.16 9.77
CA PRO A 166 -19.45 6.30 8.92
C PRO A 166 -18.22 7.11 8.50
N ASN A 167 -17.17 7.10 9.30
CA ASN A 167 -15.91 7.81 9.06
C ASN A 167 -14.76 7.21 9.87
N THR A 168 -13.54 7.67 9.59
CA THR A 168 -12.31 7.22 10.25
C THR A 168 -12.30 7.49 11.76
N GLU A 169 -12.87 8.61 12.21
CA GLU A 169 -12.95 8.92 13.65
C GLU A 169 -13.82 7.90 14.41
N ALA A 170 -14.93 7.47 13.83
CA ALA A 170 -15.79 6.45 14.43
C ALA A 170 -15.06 5.10 14.53
N LEU A 171 -14.30 4.73 13.50
CA LEU A 171 -13.45 3.54 13.50
C LEU A 171 -12.35 3.63 14.57
N LEU A 172 -11.64 4.75 14.66
CA LEU A 172 -10.61 4.97 15.69
C LEU A 172 -11.18 4.90 17.10
N ARG A 173 -12.38 5.48 17.33
CA ARG A 173 -13.09 5.36 18.62
C ARG A 173 -13.44 3.92 18.97
N ALA A 174 -13.89 3.12 17.99
CA ALA A 174 -14.22 1.72 18.23
C ALA A 174 -12.98 0.90 18.61
N ILE A 175 -11.84 1.17 17.97
CA ILE A 175 -10.55 0.56 18.31
C ILE A 175 -10.10 0.96 19.70
N SER A 176 -10.11 2.26 20.03
CA SER A 176 -9.67 2.76 21.34
C SER A 176 -10.50 2.27 22.51
N ARG A 177 -11.80 1.99 22.28
CA ARG A 177 -12.72 1.41 23.29
C ARG A 177 -12.65 -0.11 23.36
N GLY A 178 -11.87 -0.77 22.51
CA GLY A 178 -11.79 -2.23 22.44
C GLY A 178 -13.03 -2.90 21.84
N GLU A 179 -13.93 -2.13 21.22
CA GLU A 179 -15.13 -2.63 20.52
C GLU A 179 -14.74 -3.35 19.21
N LEU A 180 -13.64 -2.91 18.58
CA LEU A 180 -13.01 -3.56 17.45
C LEU A 180 -11.57 -3.93 17.81
N ARG A 181 -11.27 -5.23 17.77
CA ARG A 181 -9.92 -5.74 17.99
C ARG A 181 -9.26 -6.17 16.70
N LEU A 182 -8.01 -5.79 16.56
CA LEU A 182 -7.14 -6.14 15.46
C LEU A 182 -5.90 -6.85 16.02
N GLU A 183 -5.83 -8.16 15.82
CA GLU A 183 -4.80 -9.02 16.43
C GLU A 183 -4.47 -10.18 15.47
N ASN A 184 -3.19 -10.46 15.29
CA ASN A 184 -2.71 -11.54 14.41
C ASN A 184 -3.25 -11.42 12.97
N GLU A 185 -3.22 -10.21 12.42
CA GLU A 185 -3.78 -9.90 11.10
C GLU A 185 -2.75 -9.22 10.21
N ILE A 186 -2.87 -9.50 8.91
CA ILE A 186 -2.27 -8.65 7.87
C ILE A 186 -3.37 -7.76 7.31
N ILE A 187 -3.21 -6.46 7.46
CA ILE A 187 -4.26 -5.46 7.25
C ILE A 187 -3.88 -4.56 6.08
N LEU A 188 -4.64 -4.63 4.99
CA LEU A 188 -4.57 -3.65 3.92
C LEU A 188 -5.48 -2.48 4.26
N ILE A 189 -4.91 -1.28 4.37
CA ILE A 189 -5.63 -0.02 4.58
C ILE A 189 -5.66 0.71 3.23
N LYS A 190 -6.83 0.74 2.59
CA LYS A 190 -7.02 1.34 1.28
C LYS A 190 -8.17 2.32 1.28
N GLY A 191 -7.93 3.51 0.75
CA GLY A 191 -8.96 4.54 0.71
C GLY A 191 -8.56 5.78 -0.08
N ALA A 192 -9.53 6.63 -0.36
CA ALA A 192 -9.26 7.95 -0.89
C ALA A 192 -8.74 8.88 0.21
N ARG A 193 -7.80 9.75 -0.12
CA ARG A 193 -7.10 10.65 0.81
C ARG A 193 -8.05 11.45 1.73
N GLN A 194 -9.22 11.83 1.24
CA GLN A 194 -10.21 12.60 2.01
C GLN A 194 -10.79 11.85 3.21
N PHE A 195 -10.66 10.51 3.27
CA PHE A 195 -11.10 9.73 4.44
C PHE A 195 -10.08 9.73 5.58
N GLY A 196 -8.84 10.23 5.35
CA GLY A 196 -7.81 10.34 6.39
C GLY A 196 -7.45 9.01 7.05
N LEU A 197 -7.43 7.90 6.28
CA LEU A 197 -7.09 6.57 6.80
C LEU A 197 -5.61 6.43 7.23
N ASP A 198 -4.76 7.39 6.88
CA ASP A 198 -3.39 7.53 7.37
C ASP A 198 -3.33 7.64 8.89
N ALA A 199 -4.26 8.38 9.51
CA ALA A 199 -4.39 8.45 10.97
C ALA A 199 -4.61 7.07 11.61
N LEU A 200 -5.28 6.14 10.92
CA LEU A 200 -5.45 4.77 11.38
C LEU A 200 -4.12 4.01 11.36
N THR A 201 -3.31 4.20 10.31
CA THR A 201 -2.00 3.59 10.22
C THR A 201 -1.10 4.08 11.36
N GLU A 202 -1.09 5.38 11.64
CA GLU A 202 -0.32 5.97 12.74
C GLU A 202 -0.73 5.43 14.12
N GLU A 203 -2.03 5.20 14.33
CA GLU A 203 -2.55 4.65 15.59
C GLU A 203 -2.21 3.18 15.77
N LEU A 204 -2.26 2.40 14.69
CA LEU A 204 -2.04 0.96 14.71
C LEU A 204 -0.56 0.58 14.62
N GLU A 205 0.31 1.48 14.17
CA GLU A 205 1.74 1.23 14.02
C GLU A 205 2.40 0.95 15.37
N LYS A 206 3.28 -0.04 15.40
CA LYS A 206 4.13 -0.33 16.54
C LYS A 206 5.24 0.70 16.59
N LYS A 207 5.11 1.71 17.44
CA LYS A 207 6.15 2.72 17.63
C LYS A 207 7.38 2.06 18.30
N VAL A 208 8.49 2.00 17.60
CA VAL A 208 9.78 1.68 18.20
C VAL A 208 10.25 2.96 18.90
N HIS A 209 10.26 2.96 20.21
CA HIS A 209 10.89 4.05 20.98
C HIS A 209 12.41 3.92 20.82
N GLU A 210 13.01 4.63 19.88
CA GLU A 210 14.44 4.88 19.91
C GLU A 210 14.72 5.87 21.04
N THR A 211 15.30 5.37 22.13
CA THR A 211 15.84 6.24 23.19
C THR A 211 17.18 6.78 22.68
N ILE A 212 17.19 7.98 22.14
CA ILE A 212 18.41 8.71 21.81
C ILE A 212 18.94 9.30 23.12
N LEU A 213 20.06 8.79 23.62
CA LEU A 213 20.79 9.39 24.73
C LEU A 213 21.70 10.48 24.16
N GLU A 214 21.27 11.73 24.19
CA GLU A 214 22.15 12.87 23.89
C GLU A 214 23.04 13.17 25.11
N VAL A 215 24.33 12.86 25.02
CA VAL A 215 25.31 13.27 26.01
C VAL A 215 25.95 14.59 25.57
N ASN A 216 25.58 15.68 26.24
CA ASN A 216 26.22 16.97 26.01
C ASN A 216 27.63 16.99 26.64
N LEU A 217 28.63 16.67 25.82
CA LEU A 217 30.07 16.67 26.25
C LEU A 217 30.62 18.07 26.49
N GLY A 218 29.90 19.14 26.17
CA GLY A 218 30.32 20.53 26.44
C GLY A 218 29.94 21.05 27.82
N ALA A 219 29.26 20.24 28.65
CA ALA A 219 28.84 20.59 30.03
C ALA A 219 29.69 19.90 31.11
N MET A 220 30.81 19.28 30.75
CA MET A 220 31.78 18.68 31.68
C MET A 220 33.00 19.60 31.86
#